data_cb2504777a29e80ba6c0e41ac5d1fc8a
#
_entry.id   cb2504777a29e80ba6c0e41ac5d1fc8a
#
_cell.length_a   1.000
_cell.length_b   1.000
_cell.length_c   1.000
_cell.angle_alpha   90.00
_cell.angle_beta   90.00
_cell.angle_gamma   90.00
#
_symmetry.space_group_name_H-M   'P 1'
#
loop_
_entity.id
_entity.type
_entity.pdbx_description
1 polymer ?
#
loop_
_entity_poly.entity_id
_entity_poly.type
_entity_poly.pdbx_seq_one_letter_code
_entity_poly.pdbx_strand_id
1 'polypeptide(L)'
;MRRRDFLELAAGSALLLPGWVARAQVPAKMPRIGWLSPITEAATRKGIDRLKEALAKLGWVEGRNCVFDVRFADGDERRLPVLAAEMAKSGAAILMAFQLNAARELKAAAPNTPLVISLVLDPVEMGFADSLGHPGGNATGVTIRAGAIARKRIALLHEALPEVTVLGYVTSPGTTIGPDLKAFDTIAPELGIRLVPVEISRLDDFEPAIADLGPKGKVALFIFGTPVTYASRAEIAEIANKHQLPTMAEANIFPFDGALMSYSADQSGTEEQMAVYVDKILRGAKPGDLPFVQLEKFELSLNTVTRDRLGLTFGLAFEAQVDRTFP
;
A
#
# COMPACT_ATOMS: atom_id res chain seq x y z
N MET A 1 -89.48 -12.23 30.94
CA MET A 1 -88.03 -12.12 30.84
C MET A 1 -87.70 -10.65 30.80
N ARG A 2 -87.07 -10.16 31.86
CA ARG A 2 -86.89 -8.72 32.17
C ARG A 2 -85.56 -8.20 31.59
N ARG A 3 -85.66 -7.01 31.02
CA ARG A 3 -84.57 -6.26 30.41
C ARG A 3 -83.39 -5.88 31.36
N ARG A 4 -83.20 -6.54 32.49
CA ARG A 4 -82.20 -6.22 33.50
C ARG A 4 -81.01 -7.15 33.55
N ASP A 5 -81.01 -8.27 32.83
CA ASP A 5 -79.96 -9.30 32.94
C ASP A 5 -78.93 -9.15 31.86
N PHE A 6 -78.88 -8.06 31.06
CA PHE A 6 -77.97 -7.82 29.95
C PHE A 6 -76.91 -6.77 30.27
N LEU A 7 -76.83 -6.26 31.48
CA LEU A 7 -75.88 -5.18 31.82
C LEU A 7 -74.78 -5.58 32.82
N GLU A 8 -74.68 -6.83 33.23
CA GLU A 8 -73.68 -7.27 34.20
C GLU A 8 -72.59 -8.14 33.62
N LEU A 9 -72.45 -8.32 32.27
CA LEU A 9 -71.44 -9.10 31.62
C LEU A 9 -70.44 -8.28 30.77
N ALA A 10 -70.33 -6.98 30.97
CA ALA A 10 -69.47 -6.07 30.24
C ALA A 10 -68.39 -5.42 31.11
N ALA A 11 -68.09 -5.97 32.28
CA ALA A 11 -66.99 -5.47 33.13
C ALA A 11 -66.00 -6.62 33.47
N GLY A 12 -65.00 -6.86 32.64
CA GLY A 12 -64.04 -7.85 33.02
C GLY A 12 -63.09 -8.34 31.92
N SER A 13 -62.81 -7.60 30.85
CA SER A 13 -61.77 -7.94 29.92
C SER A 13 -60.83 -6.76 29.68
N ALA A 14 -60.05 -6.42 30.69
CA ALA A 14 -58.84 -5.61 30.48
C ALA A 14 -57.83 -6.44 29.69
N LEU A 15 -57.88 -6.29 28.38
CA LEU A 15 -56.84 -6.77 27.48
C LEU A 15 -55.51 -6.13 27.90
N LEU A 16 -54.70 -6.90 28.65
CA LEU A 16 -53.29 -6.63 28.83
C LEU A 16 -52.62 -6.76 27.44
N LEU A 17 -52.62 -5.66 26.69
CA LEU A 17 -51.72 -5.52 25.55
C LEU A 17 -50.28 -5.61 26.11
N PRO A 18 -49.48 -6.57 25.66
CA PRO A 18 -48.08 -6.56 26.03
C PRO A 18 -47.50 -5.24 25.53
N GLY A 19 -47.13 -4.37 26.49
CA GLY A 19 -46.42 -3.15 26.20
C GLY A 19 -45.17 -3.51 25.41
N TRP A 20 -45.17 -3.24 24.13
CA TRP A 20 -43.96 -3.16 23.35
C TRP A 20 -43.12 -2.01 23.93
N VAL A 21 -42.27 -2.35 24.89
CA VAL A 21 -41.23 -1.45 25.31
C VAL A 21 -40.36 -1.29 24.08
N ALA A 22 -40.61 -0.23 23.33
CA ALA A 22 -39.65 0.23 22.31
C ALA A 22 -38.35 0.47 23.06
N ARG A 23 -37.50 -0.55 23.06
CA ARG A 23 -36.11 -0.37 23.48
C ARG A 23 -35.59 0.71 22.56
N ALA A 24 -35.40 1.92 23.07
CA ALA A 24 -34.66 2.95 22.39
C ALA A 24 -33.33 2.32 22.03
N GLN A 25 -33.11 2.00 20.76
CA GLN A 25 -31.82 1.60 20.25
C GLN A 25 -30.90 2.77 20.54
N VAL A 26 -30.03 2.60 21.52
CA VAL A 26 -28.86 3.49 21.69
C VAL A 26 -28.25 3.61 20.29
N PRO A 27 -28.12 4.81 19.72
CA PRO A 27 -27.54 4.95 18.39
C PRO A 27 -26.23 4.17 18.37
N ALA A 28 -26.16 3.13 17.56
CA ALA A 28 -24.96 2.33 17.47
C ALA A 28 -23.83 3.31 17.09
N LYS A 29 -22.80 3.40 17.94
CA LYS A 29 -21.66 4.30 17.70
C LYS A 29 -21.13 3.98 16.32
N MET A 30 -21.13 4.95 15.41
CA MET A 30 -20.64 4.77 14.05
C MET A 30 -19.23 4.17 14.09
N PRO A 31 -18.95 3.06 13.39
CA PRO A 31 -17.63 2.48 13.36
C PRO A 31 -16.62 3.50 12.80
N ARG A 32 -15.50 3.61 13.49
CA ARG A 32 -14.38 4.45 13.08
C ARG A 32 -13.40 3.60 12.29
N ILE A 33 -13.06 4.05 11.09
CA ILE A 33 -12.06 3.46 10.20
C ILE A 33 -10.83 4.36 10.27
N GLY A 34 -9.76 3.86 10.88
CA GLY A 34 -8.49 4.59 10.98
C GLY A 34 -7.58 4.28 9.79
N TRP A 35 -6.96 5.30 9.20
CA TRP A 35 -5.94 5.13 8.16
C TRP A 35 -4.67 5.88 8.54
N LEU A 36 -3.55 5.15 8.67
CA LEU A 36 -2.23 5.74 8.88
C LEU A 36 -1.43 5.70 7.58
N SER A 37 -1.03 6.88 7.11
CA SER A 37 -0.18 7.05 5.93
C SER A 37 1.20 7.57 6.32
N PRO A 38 2.30 6.97 5.85
CA PRO A 38 3.64 7.50 6.05
C PRO A 38 3.95 8.73 5.19
N ILE A 39 3.20 8.93 4.11
CA ILE A 39 3.38 10.03 3.15
C ILE A 39 2.35 11.14 3.37
N THR A 40 2.43 12.20 2.58
CA THR A 40 1.58 13.40 2.71
C THR A 40 0.12 13.13 2.31
N GLU A 41 -0.78 13.99 2.79
CA GLU A 41 -2.19 13.96 2.40
C GLU A 41 -2.36 14.06 0.88
N ALA A 42 -1.65 14.99 0.23
CA ALA A 42 -1.75 15.20 -1.21
C ALA A 42 -1.42 13.95 -2.02
N ALA A 43 -0.38 13.19 -1.61
CA ALA A 43 0.03 11.95 -2.25
C ALA A 43 -0.96 10.79 -1.99
N THR A 44 -1.66 10.79 -0.84
CA THR A 44 -2.56 9.70 -0.42
C THR A 44 -4.02 9.93 -0.84
N ARG A 45 -4.42 11.17 -1.08
CA ARG A 45 -5.82 11.58 -1.27
C ARG A 45 -6.58 10.74 -2.29
N LYS A 46 -6.01 10.55 -3.48
CA LYS A 46 -6.66 9.74 -4.55
C LYS A 46 -6.96 8.31 -4.11
N GLY A 47 -6.07 7.68 -3.34
CA GLY A 47 -6.29 6.34 -2.80
C GLY A 47 -7.40 6.33 -1.75
N ILE A 48 -7.42 7.33 -0.86
CA ILE A 48 -8.47 7.47 0.15
C ILE A 48 -9.84 7.68 -0.51
N ASP A 49 -9.92 8.53 -1.53
CA ASP A 49 -11.17 8.81 -2.23
C ASP A 49 -11.69 7.54 -2.93
N ARG A 50 -10.83 6.77 -3.62
CA ARG A 50 -11.20 5.47 -4.23
C ARG A 50 -11.68 4.47 -3.19
N LEU A 51 -11.01 4.38 -2.02
CA LEU A 51 -11.45 3.51 -0.94
C LEU A 51 -12.84 3.93 -0.41
N LYS A 52 -13.07 5.23 -0.20
CA LYS A 52 -14.37 5.75 0.24
C LYS A 52 -15.47 5.46 -0.78
N GLU A 53 -15.19 5.62 -2.06
CA GLU A 53 -16.12 5.27 -3.14
C GLU A 53 -16.44 3.77 -3.15
N ALA A 54 -15.42 2.91 -3.01
CA ALA A 54 -15.60 1.47 -2.93
C ALA A 54 -16.42 1.05 -1.70
N LEU A 55 -16.16 1.65 -0.54
CA LEU A 55 -16.93 1.42 0.69
C LEU A 55 -18.37 1.92 0.56
N ALA A 56 -18.60 3.05 -0.12
CA ALA A 56 -19.94 3.55 -0.36
C ALA A 56 -20.78 2.59 -1.22
N LYS A 57 -20.18 1.92 -2.22
CA LYS A 57 -20.82 0.86 -3.00
C LYS A 57 -21.21 -0.35 -2.15
N LEU A 58 -20.49 -0.61 -1.05
CA LEU A 58 -20.78 -1.67 -0.07
C LEU A 58 -21.74 -1.21 1.05
N GLY A 59 -22.19 0.06 1.00
CA GLY A 59 -23.15 0.64 1.94
C GLY A 59 -22.53 1.42 3.10
N TRP A 60 -21.19 1.60 3.13
CA TRP A 60 -20.49 2.39 4.16
C TRP A 60 -20.21 3.81 3.66
N VAL A 61 -20.96 4.78 4.18
CA VAL A 61 -20.88 6.19 3.75
C VAL A 61 -20.39 7.04 4.90
N GLU A 62 -19.29 7.76 4.69
CA GLU A 62 -18.72 8.66 5.71
C GLU A 62 -19.75 9.72 6.15
N GLY A 63 -19.81 9.96 7.47
CA GLY A 63 -20.76 10.90 8.08
C GLY A 63 -22.18 10.37 8.21
N ARG A 64 -22.51 9.24 7.57
CA ARG A 64 -23.85 8.61 7.67
C ARG A 64 -23.85 7.39 8.58
N ASN A 65 -22.93 6.45 8.38
CA ASN A 65 -22.86 5.20 9.15
C ASN A 65 -21.43 4.72 9.42
N CYS A 66 -20.40 5.49 9.04
CA CYS A 66 -19.01 5.30 9.44
C CYS A 66 -18.30 6.65 9.54
N VAL A 67 -17.14 6.66 10.20
CA VAL A 67 -16.27 7.84 10.35
C VAL A 67 -14.84 7.43 9.96
N PHE A 68 -14.18 8.26 9.17
CA PHE A 68 -12.76 8.11 8.88
C PHE A 68 -11.89 8.94 9.83
N ASP A 69 -10.81 8.35 10.32
CA ASP A 69 -9.75 9.00 11.08
C ASP A 69 -8.43 8.81 10.30
N VAL A 70 -8.08 9.77 9.47
CA VAL A 70 -6.90 9.68 8.61
C VAL A 70 -5.77 10.51 9.19
N ARG A 71 -4.58 9.92 9.26
CA ARG A 71 -3.39 10.59 9.80
C ARG A 71 -2.20 10.40 8.88
N PHE A 72 -1.38 11.45 8.76
CA PHE A 72 -0.25 11.53 7.86
C PHE A 72 1.04 11.80 8.64
N ALA A 73 2.07 11.01 8.35
CA ALA A 73 3.42 11.26 8.89
C ALA A 73 4.19 12.29 8.05
N ASP A 74 3.68 12.67 6.87
CA ASP A 74 4.24 13.69 5.96
C ASP A 74 5.70 13.42 5.56
N GLY A 75 6.07 12.13 5.41
CA GLY A 75 7.43 11.70 5.09
C GLY A 75 8.36 11.57 6.28
N ASP A 76 7.95 12.00 7.48
CA ASP A 76 8.75 11.83 8.71
C ASP A 76 8.33 10.57 9.46
N GLU A 77 9.06 9.47 9.24
CA GLU A 77 8.78 8.17 9.87
C GLU A 77 8.82 8.21 11.40
N ARG A 78 9.54 9.16 12.01
CA ARG A 78 9.61 9.33 13.47
C ARG A 78 8.26 9.70 14.08
N ARG A 79 7.32 10.21 13.27
CA ARG A 79 5.95 10.53 13.69
C ARG A 79 5.05 9.28 13.76
N LEU A 80 5.38 8.21 13.04
CA LEU A 80 4.52 7.02 12.95
C LEU A 80 4.20 6.38 14.31
N PRO A 81 5.17 6.17 15.25
CA PRO A 81 4.85 5.57 16.56
C PRO A 81 3.85 6.41 17.36
N VAL A 82 3.98 7.74 17.33
CA VAL A 82 3.08 8.66 18.05
C VAL A 82 1.67 8.62 17.44
N LEU A 83 1.57 8.73 16.12
CA LEU A 83 0.30 8.68 15.40
C LEU A 83 -0.41 7.33 15.59
N ALA A 84 0.34 6.22 15.54
CA ALA A 84 -0.21 4.89 15.78
C ALA A 84 -0.74 4.74 17.22
N ALA A 85 -0.01 5.23 18.22
CA ALA A 85 -0.44 5.20 19.63
C ALA A 85 -1.71 6.05 19.87
N GLU A 86 -1.84 7.18 19.20
CA GLU A 86 -3.05 8.00 19.25
C GLU A 86 -4.23 7.31 18.55
N MET A 87 -4.01 6.68 17.40
CA MET A 87 -5.04 5.92 16.69
C MET A 87 -5.52 4.71 17.49
N ALA A 88 -4.62 4.02 18.19
CA ALA A 88 -4.99 2.93 19.10
C ALA A 88 -5.98 3.38 20.18
N LYS A 89 -5.88 4.63 20.63
CA LYS A 89 -6.78 5.23 21.65
C LYS A 89 -8.06 5.82 21.06
N SER A 90 -8.16 5.95 19.75
CA SER A 90 -9.32 6.60 19.07
C SER A 90 -10.60 5.77 19.13
N GLY A 91 -10.52 4.50 19.54
CA GLY A 91 -11.64 3.55 19.49
C GLY A 91 -12.00 3.13 18.07
N ALA A 92 -11.00 3.07 17.17
CA ALA A 92 -11.18 2.57 15.81
C ALA A 92 -11.66 1.12 15.82
N ALA A 93 -12.68 0.83 15.01
CA ALA A 93 -13.18 -0.53 14.80
C ALA A 93 -12.24 -1.31 13.87
N ILE A 94 -11.58 -0.60 12.96
CA ILE A 94 -10.59 -1.13 12.02
C ILE A 94 -9.49 -0.08 11.85
N LEU A 95 -8.25 -0.56 11.77
CA LEU A 95 -7.09 0.22 11.37
C LEU A 95 -6.66 -0.20 9.96
N MET A 96 -6.18 0.75 9.20
CA MET A 96 -5.66 0.53 7.86
C MET A 96 -4.27 1.14 7.73
N ALA A 97 -3.39 0.45 7.06
CA ALA A 97 -2.05 0.95 6.73
C ALA A 97 -1.71 0.70 5.28
N PHE A 98 -1.10 1.69 4.68
CA PHE A 98 -0.42 1.59 3.40
C PHE A 98 1.08 1.61 3.66
N GLN A 99 1.81 0.60 3.19
CA GLN A 99 3.23 0.36 3.45
C GLN A 99 3.54 -0.29 4.81
N LEU A 100 4.68 -0.96 4.84
CA LEU A 100 5.14 -1.82 5.94
C LEU A 100 5.39 -1.06 7.26
N ASN A 101 6.03 0.11 7.19
CA ASN A 101 6.40 0.89 8.36
C ASN A 101 5.15 1.35 9.16
N ALA A 102 4.15 1.92 8.49
CA ALA A 102 2.89 2.28 9.14
C ALA A 102 2.15 1.06 9.70
N ALA A 103 2.16 -0.07 8.97
CA ALA A 103 1.54 -1.32 9.41
C ALA A 103 2.19 -1.87 10.69
N ARG A 104 3.53 -1.82 10.78
CA ARG A 104 4.27 -2.27 11.99
C ARG A 104 3.91 -1.45 13.23
N GLU A 105 3.87 -0.14 13.08
CA GLU A 105 3.54 0.75 14.20
C GLU A 105 2.09 0.56 14.66
N LEU A 106 1.14 0.41 13.73
CA LEU A 106 -0.25 0.11 14.10
C LEU A 106 -0.39 -1.25 14.77
N LYS A 107 0.30 -2.29 14.28
CA LYS A 107 0.28 -3.62 14.90
C LYS A 107 0.83 -3.59 16.31
N ALA A 108 1.94 -2.86 16.53
CA ALA A 108 2.55 -2.71 17.86
C ALA A 108 1.65 -1.93 18.82
N ALA A 109 1.05 -0.82 18.37
CA ALA A 109 0.22 0.05 19.19
C ALA A 109 -1.19 -0.53 19.50
N ALA A 110 -1.74 -1.35 18.59
CA ALA A 110 -3.11 -1.86 18.64
C ALA A 110 -3.20 -3.36 18.28
N PRO A 111 -2.54 -4.27 19.03
CA PRO A 111 -2.41 -5.68 18.65
C PRO A 111 -3.74 -6.44 18.58
N ASN A 112 -4.80 -5.92 19.20
CA ASN A 112 -6.12 -6.56 19.20
C ASN A 112 -7.13 -5.88 18.26
N THR A 113 -6.78 -4.74 17.66
CA THR A 113 -7.66 -4.05 16.71
C THR A 113 -7.48 -4.68 15.33
N PRO A 114 -8.56 -5.00 14.59
CA PRO A 114 -8.49 -5.42 13.21
C PRO A 114 -7.63 -4.49 12.37
N LEU A 115 -6.71 -5.07 11.59
CA LEU A 115 -5.78 -4.32 10.75
C LEU A 115 -5.87 -4.80 9.29
N VAL A 116 -6.18 -3.90 8.38
CA VAL A 116 -6.16 -4.14 6.94
C VAL A 116 -4.94 -3.44 6.34
N ILE A 117 -4.03 -4.22 5.76
CA ILE A 117 -2.77 -3.70 5.24
C ILE A 117 -2.67 -3.85 3.72
N SER A 118 -1.97 -2.94 3.08
CA SER A 118 -1.74 -2.97 1.65
C SER A 118 -0.27 -2.81 1.31
N LEU A 119 0.15 -3.52 0.25
CA LEU A 119 1.50 -3.45 -0.32
C LEU A 119 2.62 -3.82 0.67
N VAL A 120 2.34 -4.71 1.60
CA VAL A 120 3.36 -5.33 2.43
C VAL A 120 3.96 -6.51 1.65
N LEU A 121 5.27 -6.50 1.53
CA LEU A 121 6.03 -7.60 0.96
C LEU A 121 6.06 -8.74 1.98
N ASP A 122 5.66 -9.94 1.58
CA ASP A 122 5.65 -11.14 2.40
C ASP A 122 5.15 -10.94 3.85
N PRO A 123 3.83 -10.89 4.08
CA PRO A 123 3.26 -10.65 5.41
C PRO A 123 3.58 -11.77 6.41
N VAL A 124 3.99 -12.97 5.96
CA VAL A 124 4.41 -14.07 6.83
C VAL A 124 5.82 -13.80 7.35
N GLU A 125 6.79 -13.51 6.47
CA GLU A 125 8.15 -13.15 6.88
C GLU A 125 8.16 -11.88 7.75
N MET A 126 7.26 -10.94 7.47
CA MET A 126 7.12 -9.69 8.24
C MET A 126 6.33 -9.86 9.54
N GLY A 127 5.86 -11.07 9.87
CA GLY A 127 5.18 -11.38 11.12
C GLY A 127 3.75 -10.86 11.22
N PHE A 128 3.07 -10.59 10.12
CA PHE A 128 1.65 -10.18 10.11
C PHE A 128 0.69 -11.36 10.00
N ALA A 129 1.16 -12.51 9.52
CA ALA A 129 0.34 -13.69 9.30
C ALA A 129 1.12 -14.98 9.54
N ASP A 130 0.41 -16.04 9.95
CA ASP A 130 0.96 -17.39 10.04
C ASP A 130 1.12 -18.01 8.64
N SER A 131 0.15 -17.74 7.76
CA SER A 131 0.20 -18.05 6.33
C SER A 131 -0.70 -17.08 5.54
N LEU A 132 -0.51 -17.02 4.21
CA LEU A 132 -1.36 -16.16 3.37
C LEU A 132 -2.82 -16.62 3.36
N GLY A 133 -3.06 -17.93 3.40
CA GLY A 133 -4.42 -18.51 3.38
C GLY A 133 -5.14 -18.41 4.73
N HIS A 134 -4.39 -18.44 5.82
CA HIS A 134 -4.89 -18.36 7.20
C HIS A 134 -3.97 -17.46 8.02
N PRO A 135 -4.23 -16.15 8.05
CA PRO A 135 -3.39 -15.20 8.76
C PRO A 135 -3.28 -15.44 10.27
N GLY A 136 -4.31 -15.99 10.91
CA GLY A 136 -4.32 -16.38 12.33
C GLY A 136 -4.37 -15.22 13.32
N GLY A 137 -3.91 -14.03 12.95
CA GLY A 137 -3.80 -12.85 13.81
C GLY A 137 -4.90 -11.81 13.58
N ASN A 138 -4.55 -10.56 13.90
CA ASN A 138 -5.44 -9.41 13.72
C ASN A 138 -5.29 -8.70 12.38
N ALA A 139 -4.43 -9.18 11.48
CA ALA A 139 -4.12 -8.55 10.19
C ALA A 139 -4.58 -9.40 9.00
N THR A 140 -5.04 -8.72 7.97
CA THR A 140 -5.29 -9.25 6.62
C THR A 140 -5.02 -8.14 5.60
N GLY A 141 -5.14 -8.41 4.31
CA GLY A 141 -4.99 -7.36 3.31
C GLY A 141 -4.50 -7.83 1.96
N VAL A 142 -3.81 -6.92 1.27
CA VAL A 142 -3.26 -7.13 -0.07
C VAL A 142 -1.74 -7.14 0.00
N THR A 143 -1.12 -8.14 -0.60
CA THR A 143 0.34 -8.33 -0.59
C THR A 143 0.90 -8.41 -2.00
N ILE A 144 2.20 -8.22 -2.11
CA ILE A 144 2.97 -8.40 -3.34
C ILE A 144 3.96 -9.54 -3.13
N ARG A 145 4.21 -10.32 -4.16
CA ARG A 145 5.19 -11.41 -4.15
C ARG A 145 6.60 -10.87 -4.36
N ALA A 146 7.30 -10.50 -3.27
CA ALA A 146 8.56 -9.78 -3.29
C ALA A 146 9.68 -10.45 -4.13
N GLY A 147 10.17 -11.59 -3.76
CA GLY A 147 11.39 -12.15 -4.34
C GLY A 147 11.32 -12.47 -5.85
N ALA A 148 10.13 -12.80 -6.39
CA ALA A 148 9.97 -13.07 -7.81
C ALA A 148 9.99 -11.79 -8.65
N ILE A 149 9.43 -10.70 -8.13
CA ILE A 149 9.42 -9.41 -8.81
C ILE A 149 10.81 -8.77 -8.84
N ALA A 150 11.58 -8.88 -7.76
CA ALA A 150 12.93 -8.35 -7.69
C ALA A 150 13.86 -8.99 -8.74
N ARG A 151 13.80 -10.33 -8.88
CA ARG A 151 14.54 -11.04 -9.94
C ARG A 151 14.16 -10.58 -11.34
N LYS A 152 12.85 -10.43 -11.62
CA LYS A 152 12.39 -9.99 -12.95
C LYS A 152 12.83 -8.55 -13.23
N ARG A 153 12.86 -7.66 -12.23
CA ARG A 153 13.35 -6.27 -12.37
C ARG A 153 14.80 -6.22 -12.88
N ILE A 154 15.72 -6.96 -12.23
CA ILE A 154 17.11 -6.99 -12.67
C ILE A 154 17.25 -7.66 -14.04
N ALA A 155 16.52 -8.73 -14.29
CA ALA A 155 16.54 -9.40 -15.59
C ALA A 155 16.06 -8.47 -16.72
N LEU A 156 14.97 -7.72 -16.51
CA LEU A 156 14.47 -6.73 -17.47
C LEU A 156 15.44 -5.57 -17.67
N LEU A 157 16.06 -5.09 -16.59
CA LEU A 157 17.06 -4.04 -16.68
C LEU A 157 18.27 -4.51 -17.52
N HIS A 158 18.75 -5.72 -17.28
CA HIS A 158 19.87 -6.29 -18.03
C HIS A 158 19.50 -6.59 -19.50
N GLU A 159 18.27 -7.04 -19.76
CA GLU A 159 17.77 -7.23 -21.13
C GLU A 159 17.71 -5.92 -21.91
N ALA A 160 17.24 -4.84 -21.27
CA ALA A 160 17.18 -3.50 -21.87
C ALA A 160 18.58 -2.87 -22.03
N LEU A 161 19.46 -3.10 -21.08
CA LEU A 161 20.76 -2.43 -20.93
C LEU A 161 21.88 -3.45 -20.65
N PRO A 162 22.24 -4.31 -21.62
CA PRO A 162 23.21 -5.40 -21.40
C PRO A 162 24.64 -4.91 -21.09
N GLU A 163 24.93 -3.65 -21.40
CA GLU A 163 26.22 -3.03 -21.10
C GLU A 163 26.39 -2.58 -19.65
N VAL A 164 25.31 -2.59 -18.85
CA VAL A 164 25.35 -2.18 -17.44
C VAL A 164 26.08 -3.25 -16.61
N THR A 165 27.10 -2.82 -15.88
CA THR A 165 27.90 -3.64 -14.96
C THR A 165 27.87 -3.14 -13.53
N VAL A 166 27.25 -1.98 -13.29
CA VAL A 166 27.06 -1.40 -11.96
C VAL A 166 25.59 -0.99 -11.80
N LEU A 167 24.97 -1.45 -10.73
CA LEU A 167 23.63 -1.04 -10.34
C LEU A 167 23.70 -0.33 -8.98
N GLY A 168 23.54 1.00 -9.02
CA GLY A 168 23.33 1.78 -7.80
C GLY A 168 21.90 1.59 -7.29
N TYR A 169 21.71 1.08 -6.09
CA TYR A 169 20.36 0.98 -5.52
C TYR A 169 20.10 2.10 -4.52
N VAL A 170 19.14 2.96 -4.88
CA VAL A 170 18.76 4.16 -4.12
C VAL A 170 17.79 3.78 -3.02
N THR A 171 18.14 4.09 -1.77
CA THR A 171 17.35 3.78 -0.58
C THR A 171 17.53 4.87 0.49
N SER A 172 16.86 4.71 1.63
CA SER A 172 17.04 5.59 2.80
C SER A 172 17.53 4.79 4.01
N PRO A 173 18.32 5.38 4.91
CA PRO A 173 18.77 4.72 6.14
C PRO A 173 17.60 4.13 6.93
N GLY A 174 17.75 2.89 7.38
CA GLY A 174 16.72 2.20 8.15
C GLY A 174 15.56 1.61 7.34
N THR A 175 15.52 1.78 6.03
CA THR A 175 14.48 1.18 5.17
C THR A 175 14.69 -0.32 5.04
N THR A 176 13.62 -1.10 5.26
CA THR A 176 13.66 -2.56 5.12
C THR A 176 13.46 -2.96 3.66
N ILE A 177 14.56 -3.20 2.96
CA ILE A 177 14.57 -3.71 1.57
C ILE A 177 15.07 -5.18 1.50
N GLY A 178 15.16 -5.85 2.66
CA GLY A 178 15.82 -7.14 2.81
C GLY A 178 15.41 -8.24 1.83
N PRO A 179 14.11 -8.50 1.57
CA PRO A 179 13.70 -9.53 0.62
C PRO A 179 14.13 -9.23 -0.82
N ASP A 180 14.00 -7.98 -1.25
CA ASP A 180 14.42 -7.55 -2.59
C ASP A 180 15.94 -7.55 -2.72
N LEU A 181 16.66 -7.07 -1.69
CA LEU A 181 18.13 -7.07 -1.69
C LEU A 181 18.70 -8.47 -1.73
N LYS A 182 18.16 -9.44 -0.98
CA LYS A 182 18.55 -10.86 -1.07
C LYS A 182 18.40 -11.40 -2.50
N ALA A 183 17.32 -11.04 -3.19
CA ALA A 183 17.10 -11.44 -4.57
C ALA A 183 18.10 -10.77 -5.51
N PHE A 184 18.42 -9.50 -5.30
CA PHE A 184 19.43 -8.75 -6.05
C PHE A 184 20.83 -9.35 -5.84
N ASP A 185 21.24 -9.62 -4.60
CA ASP A 185 22.52 -10.23 -4.24
C ASP A 185 22.70 -11.62 -4.90
N THR A 186 21.59 -12.30 -5.18
CA THR A 186 21.65 -13.61 -5.85
C THR A 186 21.81 -13.49 -7.36
N ILE A 187 21.04 -12.61 -8.03
CA ILE A 187 20.98 -12.57 -9.49
C ILE A 187 21.99 -11.60 -10.12
N ALA A 188 22.34 -10.51 -9.45
CA ALA A 188 23.22 -9.50 -10.03
C ALA A 188 24.61 -10.06 -10.38
N PRO A 189 25.26 -10.89 -9.54
CA PRO A 189 26.54 -11.52 -9.89
C PRO A 189 26.46 -12.46 -11.11
N GLU A 190 25.33 -13.19 -11.27
CA GLU A 190 25.12 -14.08 -12.42
C GLU A 190 25.07 -13.31 -13.75
N LEU A 191 24.65 -12.04 -13.68
CA LEU A 191 24.58 -11.11 -14.82
C LEU A 191 25.81 -10.20 -14.94
N GLY A 192 26.85 -10.41 -14.10
CA GLY A 192 28.05 -9.56 -14.10
C GLY A 192 27.80 -8.14 -13.56
N ILE A 193 26.75 -7.94 -12.78
CA ILE A 193 26.36 -6.64 -12.21
C ILE A 193 26.86 -6.52 -10.77
N ARG A 194 27.59 -5.47 -10.47
CA ARG A 194 27.99 -5.10 -9.11
C ARG A 194 26.97 -4.16 -8.50
N LEU A 195 26.45 -4.51 -7.32
CA LEU A 195 25.52 -3.68 -6.55
C LEU A 195 26.28 -2.64 -5.72
N VAL A 196 25.77 -1.41 -5.70
CA VAL A 196 26.33 -0.31 -4.89
C VAL A 196 25.19 0.39 -4.15
N PRO A 197 25.23 0.48 -2.82
CA PRO A 197 24.24 1.25 -2.07
C PRO A 197 24.39 2.75 -2.34
N VAL A 198 23.26 3.41 -2.55
CA VAL A 198 23.10 4.87 -2.68
C VAL A 198 22.11 5.29 -1.61
N GLU A 199 22.60 5.50 -0.39
CA GLU A 199 21.74 5.90 0.74
C GLU A 199 21.55 7.40 0.77
N ILE A 200 20.29 7.85 0.78
CA ILE A 200 19.91 9.26 0.87
C ILE A 200 18.92 9.51 2.01
N SER A 201 19.16 10.51 2.81
CA SER A 201 18.24 10.98 3.84
C SER A 201 17.40 12.17 3.37
N ARG A 202 17.87 12.87 2.35
CA ARG A 202 17.25 14.03 1.72
C ARG A 202 17.69 14.12 0.27
N LEU A 203 16.98 14.91 -0.54
CA LEU A 203 17.29 15.04 -1.98
C LEU A 203 18.71 15.51 -2.25
N ASP A 204 19.21 16.47 -1.46
CA ASP A 204 20.55 17.03 -1.65
C ASP A 204 21.70 16.02 -1.51
N ASP A 205 21.43 14.87 -0.88
CA ASP A 205 22.39 13.78 -0.75
C ASP A 205 22.55 12.99 -2.07
N PHE A 206 21.57 13.09 -2.99
CA PHE A 206 21.49 12.19 -4.14
C PHE A 206 22.55 12.46 -5.21
N GLU A 207 22.69 13.71 -5.68
CA GLU A 207 23.66 14.03 -6.76
C GLU A 207 25.12 13.71 -6.35
N PRO A 208 25.57 14.04 -5.12
CA PRO A 208 26.90 13.60 -4.66
C PRO A 208 27.05 12.07 -4.57
N ALA A 209 26.02 11.36 -4.13
CA ALA A 209 26.08 9.90 -3.93
C ALA A 209 26.17 9.11 -5.25
N ILE A 210 25.72 9.68 -6.38
CA ILE A 210 25.78 9.03 -7.69
C ILE A 210 26.99 9.46 -8.53
N ALA A 211 27.76 10.45 -8.10
CA ALA A 211 28.82 11.08 -8.92
C ALA A 211 29.93 10.10 -9.34
N ASP A 212 30.30 9.15 -8.48
CA ASP A 212 31.45 8.26 -8.66
C ASP A 212 31.07 6.77 -8.76
N LEU A 213 29.84 6.44 -9.17
CA LEU A 213 29.40 5.04 -9.29
C LEU A 213 30.15 4.24 -10.35
N GLY A 214 30.62 4.91 -11.41
CA GLY A 214 31.36 4.27 -12.50
C GLY A 214 31.27 5.01 -13.85
N PRO A 215 31.83 4.43 -14.91
CA PRO A 215 31.87 5.07 -16.22
C PRO A 215 30.47 5.13 -16.84
N LYS A 216 30.22 6.19 -17.61
CA LYS A 216 28.96 6.39 -18.36
C LYS A 216 28.65 5.17 -19.25
N GLY A 217 27.39 4.81 -19.34
CA GLY A 217 26.90 3.66 -20.12
C GLY A 217 27.10 2.30 -19.44
N LYS A 218 27.80 2.26 -18.29
CA LYS A 218 28.00 1.03 -17.50
C LYS A 218 27.25 1.04 -16.18
N VAL A 219 26.59 2.15 -15.84
CA VAL A 219 25.87 2.35 -14.59
C VAL A 219 24.38 2.54 -14.87
N ALA A 220 23.54 1.89 -14.09
CA ALA A 220 22.13 2.19 -13.95
C ALA A 220 21.77 2.36 -12.48
N LEU A 221 20.58 2.92 -12.21
CA LEU A 221 20.07 3.08 -10.87
C LEU A 221 18.80 2.23 -10.69
N PHE A 222 18.69 1.58 -9.54
CA PHE A 222 17.43 1.02 -9.06
C PHE A 222 16.90 1.90 -7.93
N ILE A 223 15.66 2.39 -8.05
CA ILE A 223 15.05 3.31 -7.08
C ILE A 223 14.03 2.54 -6.24
N PHE A 224 14.36 2.30 -4.97
CA PHE A 224 13.41 1.79 -4.00
C PHE A 224 12.45 2.89 -3.54
N GLY A 225 11.21 2.49 -3.23
CA GLY A 225 10.16 3.37 -2.73
C GLY A 225 10.33 3.68 -1.25
N THR A 226 11.03 4.74 -0.94
CA THR A 226 11.14 5.31 0.40
C THR A 226 10.36 6.63 0.48
N PRO A 227 10.05 7.16 1.67
CA PRO A 227 9.41 8.48 1.78
C PRO A 227 10.16 9.58 1.02
N VAL A 228 11.50 9.55 1.08
CA VAL A 228 12.34 10.54 0.37
C VAL A 228 12.25 10.36 -1.14
N THR A 229 12.39 9.12 -1.65
CA THR A 229 12.35 8.86 -3.09
C THR A 229 10.96 9.10 -3.68
N TYR A 230 9.87 8.82 -2.95
CA TYR A 230 8.51 9.15 -3.38
C TYR A 230 8.25 10.66 -3.38
N ALA A 231 8.72 11.38 -2.37
CA ALA A 231 8.52 12.82 -2.26
C ALA A 231 9.28 13.59 -3.35
N SER A 232 10.50 13.16 -3.68
CA SER A 232 11.43 13.84 -4.62
C SER A 232 11.63 13.08 -5.93
N ARG A 233 10.64 12.28 -6.36
CA ARG A 233 10.80 11.36 -7.49
C ARG A 233 11.07 12.06 -8.83
N ALA A 234 10.45 13.21 -9.08
CA ALA A 234 10.68 13.98 -10.30
C ALA A 234 12.09 14.59 -10.33
N GLU A 235 12.53 15.16 -9.20
CA GLU A 235 13.87 15.73 -9.06
C GLU A 235 14.95 14.65 -9.14
N ILE A 236 14.75 13.50 -8.50
CA ILE A 236 15.64 12.33 -8.61
C ILE A 236 15.76 11.86 -10.06
N ALA A 237 14.63 11.76 -10.79
CA ALA A 237 14.63 11.38 -12.20
C ALA A 237 15.38 12.42 -13.06
N GLU A 238 15.14 13.72 -12.83
CA GLU A 238 15.83 14.78 -13.57
C GLU A 238 17.36 14.77 -13.32
N ILE A 239 17.79 14.60 -12.07
CA ILE A 239 19.22 14.50 -11.72
C ILE A 239 19.83 13.27 -12.38
N ALA A 240 19.19 12.09 -12.29
CA ALA A 240 19.68 10.87 -12.94
C ALA A 240 19.81 11.04 -14.46
N ASN A 241 18.81 11.65 -15.11
CA ASN A 241 18.79 11.91 -16.54
C ASN A 241 19.90 12.91 -16.95
N LYS A 242 20.15 13.95 -16.17
CA LYS A 242 21.27 14.90 -16.37
C LYS A 242 22.64 14.19 -16.33
N HIS A 243 22.77 13.21 -15.43
CA HIS A 243 23.99 12.38 -15.33
C HIS A 243 24.03 11.21 -16.32
N GLN A 244 23.02 11.09 -17.22
CA GLN A 244 22.91 10.00 -18.19
C GLN A 244 22.88 8.61 -17.53
N LEU A 245 22.19 8.50 -16.38
CA LEU A 245 22.00 7.27 -15.63
C LEU A 245 20.60 6.72 -15.85
N PRO A 246 20.44 5.62 -16.60
CA PRO A 246 19.15 4.93 -16.73
C PRO A 246 18.64 4.48 -15.37
N THR A 247 17.31 4.56 -15.18
CA THR A 247 16.67 4.24 -13.91
C THR A 247 15.65 3.11 -14.08
N MET A 248 15.67 2.14 -13.18
CA MET A 248 14.58 1.18 -12.93
C MET A 248 13.99 1.49 -11.56
N ALA A 249 12.67 1.59 -11.46
CA ALA A 249 12.01 1.87 -10.18
C ALA A 249 11.04 0.75 -9.78
N GLU A 250 10.68 0.71 -8.51
CA GLU A 250 9.77 -0.31 -8.00
C GLU A 250 8.29 -0.03 -8.28
N ALA A 251 7.92 1.22 -8.65
CA ALA A 251 6.54 1.62 -8.89
C ALA A 251 6.38 2.46 -10.16
N ASN A 252 5.24 2.35 -10.83
CA ASN A 252 4.96 3.00 -12.11
C ASN A 252 4.79 4.54 -12.01
N ILE A 253 4.64 5.09 -10.82
CA ILE A 253 4.62 6.53 -10.62
C ILE A 253 6.00 7.18 -10.93
N PHE A 254 7.09 6.46 -10.79
CA PHE A 254 8.42 6.98 -11.10
C PHE A 254 8.63 7.22 -12.59
N PRO A 255 8.31 6.29 -13.54
CA PRO A 255 8.33 6.60 -14.96
C PRO A 255 7.35 7.69 -15.38
N PHE A 256 6.19 7.79 -14.71
CA PHE A 256 5.26 8.90 -14.93
C PHE A 256 5.93 10.27 -14.66
N ASP A 257 6.79 10.35 -13.63
CA ASP A 257 7.51 11.56 -13.23
C ASP A 257 8.96 11.61 -13.77
N GLY A 258 9.28 10.86 -14.82
CA GLY A 258 10.53 11.02 -15.59
C GLY A 258 11.63 9.98 -15.37
N ALA A 259 11.46 8.98 -14.49
CA ALA A 259 12.36 7.83 -14.47
C ALA A 259 12.21 7.00 -15.76
N LEU A 260 13.24 6.22 -16.15
CA LEU A 260 13.21 5.52 -17.43
C LEU A 260 12.17 4.40 -17.45
N MET A 261 12.19 3.50 -16.47
CA MET A 261 11.27 2.36 -16.45
C MET A 261 10.94 1.87 -15.02
N SER A 262 9.89 1.09 -14.91
CA SER A 262 9.56 0.35 -13.70
C SER A 262 8.94 -1.00 -14.05
N TYR A 263 9.14 -1.97 -13.17
CA TYR A 263 8.35 -3.21 -13.19
C TYR A 263 7.68 -3.37 -11.83
N SER A 264 6.37 -3.23 -11.81
CA SER A 264 5.58 -3.12 -10.58
C SER A 264 4.30 -3.92 -10.64
N ALA A 265 3.76 -4.28 -9.47
CA ALA A 265 2.43 -4.84 -9.42
C ALA A 265 1.40 -3.83 -9.94
N ASP A 266 0.45 -4.32 -10.73
CA ASP A 266 -0.75 -3.56 -11.06
C ASP A 266 -1.60 -3.42 -9.78
N GLN A 267 -1.63 -2.21 -9.25
CA GLN A 267 -2.35 -1.87 -8.02
C GLN A 267 -3.81 -1.49 -8.27
N SER A 268 -4.28 -1.57 -9.53
CA SER A 268 -5.68 -1.32 -9.84
C SER A 268 -6.56 -2.32 -9.09
N GLY A 269 -7.61 -1.82 -8.46
CA GLY A 269 -8.50 -2.65 -7.62
C GLY A 269 -8.01 -2.93 -6.20
N THR A 270 -6.85 -2.42 -5.78
CA THR A 270 -6.35 -2.60 -4.41
C THR A 270 -7.29 -1.98 -3.38
N GLU A 271 -7.76 -0.76 -3.61
CA GLU A 271 -8.67 -0.06 -2.71
C GLU A 271 -10.04 -0.75 -2.64
N GLU A 272 -10.52 -1.28 -3.75
CA GLU A 272 -11.75 -2.09 -3.81
C GLU A 272 -11.60 -3.38 -3.00
N GLN A 273 -10.47 -4.07 -3.11
CA GLN A 273 -10.19 -5.25 -2.32
C GLN A 273 -10.07 -4.94 -0.83
N MET A 274 -9.41 -3.84 -0.48
CA MET A 274 -9.35 -3.36 0.90
C MET A 274 -10.75 -3.02 1.44
N ALA A 275 -11.59 -2.38 0.63
CA ALA A 275 -12.99 -2.08 0.99
C ALA A 275 -13.79 -3.35 1.29
N VAL A 276 -13.59 -4.42 0.51
CA VAL A 276 -14.22 -5.73 0.77
C VAL A 276 -13.79 -6.30 2.11
N TYR A 277 -12.51 -6.17 2.49
CA TYR A 277 -12.05 -6.63 3.80
C TYR A 277 -12.63 -5.78 4.95
N VAL A 278 -12.65 -4.46 4.78
CA VAL A 278 -13.27 -3.55 5.76
C VAL A 278 -14.75 -3.90 5.95
N ASP A 279 -15.52 -4.11 4.88
CA ASP A 279 -16.92 -4.52 4.94
C ASP A 279 -17.11 -5.83 5.70
N LYS A 280 -16.35 -6.89 5.34
CA LYS A 280 -16.42 -8.19 6.02
C LYS A 280 -16.12 -8.08 7.51
N ILE A 281 -15.10 -7.32 7.90
CA ILE A 281 -14.71 -7.15 9.29
C ILE A 281 -15.74 -6.34 10.06
N LEU A 282 -16.28 -5.26 9.49
CA LEU A 282 -17.36 -4.47 10.12
C LEU A 282 -18.66 -5.29 10.28
N ARG A 283 -18.85 -6.33 9.47
CA ARG A 283 -19.95 -7.31 9.61
C ARG A 283 -19.62 -8.48 10.53
N GLY A 284 -18.46 -8.48 11.18
CA GLY A 284 -18.08 -9.44 12.22
C GLY A 284 -17.10 -10.55 11.80
N ALA A 285 -16.56 -10.52 10.57
CA ALA A 285 -15.52 -11.45 10.19
C ALA A 285 -14.21 -11.14 10.96
N LYS A 286 -13.45 -12.17 11.30
CA LYS A 286 -12.15 -12.00 11.94
C LYS A 286 -11.05 -11.86 10.87
N PRO A 287 -10.12 -10.89 11.00
CA PRO A 287 -9.02 -10.73 10.06
C PRO A 287 -8.22 -12.01 9.85
N GLY A 288 -7.97 -12.78 10.92
CA GLY A 288 -7.21 -14.03 10.87
C GLY A 288 -7.84 -15.14 10.02
N ASP A 289 -9.14 -15.05 9.73
CA ASP A 289 -9.86 -16.00 8.87
C ASP A 289 -9.97 -15.50 7.41
N LEU A 290 -9.48 -14.28 7.13
CA LEU A 290 -9.54 -13.67 5.79
C LEU A 290 -8.17 -13.79 5.11
N PRO A 291 -8.04 -14.58 4.03
CA PRO A 291 -6.78 -14.74 3.33
C PRO A 291 -6.19 -13.43 2.83
N PHE A 292 -4.86 -13.30 2.85
CA PHE A 292 -4.21 -12.23 2.09
C PHE A 292 -4.38 -12.46 0.58
N VAL A 293 -4.77 -11.41 -0.14
CA VAL A 293 -4.80 -11.44 -1.60
C VAL A 293 -3.43 -11.03 -2.13
N GLN A 294 -2.85 -11.86 -2.97
CA GLN A 294 -1.63 -11.51 -3.70
C GLN A 294 -1.99 -10.83 -5.03
N LEU A 295 -1.32 -9.72 -5.32
CA LEU A 295 -1.36 -9.10 -6.64
C LEU A 295 -0.56 -9.98 -7.60
N GLU A 296 -1.22 -10.44 -8.68
CA GLU A 296 -0.65 -11.38 -9.65
C GLU A 296 -0.31 -10.72 -10.99
N LYS A 297 -0.90 -9.54 -11.25
CA LYS A 297 -0.59 -8.76 -12.45
C LYS A 297 0.57 -7.82 -12.18
N PHE A 298 1.49 -7.80 -13.12
CA PHE A 298 2.63 -6.91 -13.10
C PHE A 298 2.73 -6.19 -14.43
N GLU A 299 3.19 -4.95 -14.41
CA GLU A 299 3.33 -4.10 -15.58
C GLU A 299 4.78 -3.62 -15.71
N LEU A 300 5.34 -3.75 -16.92
CA LEU A 300 6.54 -3.05 -17.34
C LEU A 300 6.13 -1.70 -17.92
N SER A 301 6.48 -0.63 -17.23
CA SER A 301 6.21 0.74 -17.66
C SER A 301 7.49 1.42 -18.16
N LEU A 302 7.40 2.17 -19.24
CA LEU A 302 8.52 2.86 -19.89
C LEU A 302 8.18 4.34 -20.10
N ASN A 303 9.09 5.25 -19.74
CA ASN A 303 9.03 6.64 -20.17
C ASN A 303 9.79 6.81 -21.50
N THR A 304 9.06 7.13 -22.57
CA THR A 304 9.62 7.21 -23.92
C THR A 304 10.44 8.48 -24.13
N VAL A 305 10.06 9.59 -23.49
CA VAL A 305 10.84 10.83 -23.53
C VAL A 305 12.20 10.65 -22.84
N THR A 306 12.21 10.00 -21.69
CA THR A 306 13.46 9.70 -20.98
C THR A 306 14.34 8.72 -21.77
N ARG A 307 13.75 7.68 -22.38
CA ARG A 307 14.48 6.77 -23.31
C ARG A 307 15.19 7.57 -24.39
N ASP A 308 14.47 8.45 -25.07
CA ASP A 308 14.98 9.23 -26.20
C ASP A 308 16.04 10.24 -25.72
N ARG A 309 15.83 10.89 -24.57
CA ARG A 309 16.79 11.81 -23.94
C ARG A 309 18.13 11.12 -23.57
N LEU A 310 18.06 9.86 -23.15
CA LEU A 310 19.24 9.04 -22.84
C LEU A 310 19.88 8.41 -24.10
N GLY A 311 19.27 8.60 -25.28
CA GLY A 311 19.74 8.02 -26.54
C GLY A 311 19.67 6.49 -26.58
N LEU A 312 18.72 5.90 -25.84
CA LEU A 312 18.60 4.45 -25.72
C LEU A 312 17.71 3.86 -26.82
N THR A 313 18.13 2.70 -27.31
CA THR A 313 17.33 1.88 -28.24
C THR A 313 17.24 0.47 -27.67
N PHE A 314 16.03 -0.06 -27.57
CA PHE A 314 15.81 -1.40 -27.05
C PHE A 314 15.54 -2.40 -28.17
N GLY A 315 15.83 -3.68 -27.90
CA GLY A 315 15.50 -4.75 -28.82
C GLY A 315 13.99 -4.98 -28.90
N LEU A 316 13.49 -5.45 -30.05
CA LEU A 316 12.07 -5.72 -30.27
C LEU A 316 11.45 -6.66 -29.21
N ALA A 317 12.24 -7.62 -28.71
CA ALA A 317 11.78 -8.56 -27.67
C ALA A 317 11.51 -7.86 -26.34
N PHE A 318 12.31 -6.85 -25.97
CA PHE A 318 12.08 -6.05 -24.77
C PHE A 318 10.88 -5.10 -24.98
N GLU A 319 10.83 -4.40 -26.11
CA GLU A 319 9.72 -3.47 -26.43
C GLU A 319 8.35 -4.17 -26.41
N ALA A 320 8.30 -5.42 -26.88
CA ALA A 320 7.07 -6.22 -26.85
C ALA A 320 6.60 -6.61 -25.43
N GLN A 321 7.47 -6.47 -24.41
CA GLN A 321 7.10 -6.70 -23.00
C GLN A 321 6.61 -5.43 -22.29
N VAL A 322 6.69 -4.26 -22.95
CA VAL A 322 6.23 -3.00 -22.35
C VAL A 322 4.71 -2.95 -22.35
N ASP A 323 4.12 -2.95 -21.15
CA ASP A 323 2.67 -2.92 -20.96
C ASP A 323 2.12 -1.49 -21.00
N ARG A 324 2.93 -0.51 -20.56
CA ARG A 324 2.53 0.89 -20.45
C ARG A 324 3.65 1.84 -20.85
N THR A 325 3.30 2.91 -21.57
CA THR A 325 4.23 3.99 -21.89
C THR A 325 3.78 5.30 -21.28
N PHE A 326 4.76 6.10 -20.87
CA PHE A 326 4.59 7.49 -20.45
C PHE A 326 5.35 8.42 -21.40
N PRO A 327 4.78 9.61 -21.69
CA PRO A 327 5.46 10.63 -22.50
C PRO A 327 6.55 11.33 -21.70
#